data_a9c4475d10fcae7805f6ddca7bf308f9
#
_entry.id   a9c4475d10fcae7805f6ddca7bf308f9
#
_cell.length_a   1.000
_cell.length_b   1.000
_cell.length_c   1.000
_cell.angle_alpha   90.00
_cell.angle_beta   90.00
_cell.angle_gamma   90.00
#
_symmetry.space_group_name_H-M   'P 1'
#
loop_
_entity.id
_entity.type
_entity.pdbx_description
1 polymer ?
#
loop_
_entity_poly.entity_id
_entity_poly.type
_entity_poly.pdbx_seq_one_letter_code
_entity_poly.pdbx_strand_id
1 'polypeptide(L)'
;MNYLSNETSEYLIQHSNNPVNWYPWGEEAFEKAQKEDKPIFLSIGYSSCHWCHVMERESFEDLETAEILNKNFVSIKVDREERPDIDSVYMAAIQMINGNGGWPASIFMNNKGIPFYAGTYFPKFDRNNMPAFKSVLAKIIEIYHNDRPSIDNHSQVVMDGLDKFFNSSQVYDATTDNIFETIVDQINKTFDFEKGGFGEFPKFPETSKLQIIYLLGKKYSTNNWFDMGQLSLGSMINGGIYDQLAGGFARYSTDREWKVPHFEKMLYDNALILSIMCTSYKVCLLYTSPSPRDQRGSGVAGCG
;
A
#
# COMPACT_ATOMS: atom_id res chain seq x y z
N MET A 1 23.05 15.12 12.65
CA MET A 1 22.73 14.20 13.77
C MET A 1 21.41 13.54 13.45
N ASN A 2 21.33 12.21 13.57
CA ASN A 2 20.10 11.44 13.32
C ASN A 2 19.25 11.42 14.60
N TYR A 3 17.94 11.73 14.49
CA TYR A 3 17.06 11.91 15.64
C TYR A 3 16.12 10.73 15.89
N LEU A 4 16.27 9.62 15.13
CA LEU A 4 15.37 8.46 15.20
C LEU A 4 15.69 7.46 16.32
N SER A 5 16.82 7.60 17.03
CA SER A 5 17.26 6.63 18.03
C SER A 5 16.34 6.53 19.26
N ASN A 6 15.51 7.53 19.51
CA ASN A 6 14.59 7.58 20.66
C ASN A 6 13.13 7.24 20.28
N GLU A 7 12.90 6.91 19.01
CA GLU A 7 11.57 6.55 18.53
C GLU A 7 11.18 5.13 18.98
N THR A 8 9.88 4.83 18.97
CA THR A 8 9.32 3.52 19.36
C THR A 8 9.12 2.59 18.18
N SER A 9 8.98 3.15 16.97
CA SER A 9 8.84 2.41 15.73
C SER A 9 10.10 1.63 15.40
N GLU A 10 10.00 0.32 15.23
CA GLU A 10 11.12 -0.51 14.76
C GLU A 10 11.65 -0.03 13.40
N TYR A 11 10.76 0.41 12.51
CA TYR A 11 11.14 0.95 11.22
C TYR A 11 11.98 2.22 11.35
N LEU A 12 11.62 3.14 12.24
CA LEU A 12 12.40 4.35 12.48
C LEU A 12 13.75 4.04 13.15
N ILE A 13 13.75 3.14 14.13
CA ILE A 13 14.96 2.68 14.82
C ILE A 13 15.95 2.02 13.84
N GLN A 14 15.50 1.22 12.88
CA GLN A 14 16.33 0.64 11.82
C GLN A 14 17.13 1.70 11.07
N HIS A 15 16.52 2.85 10.82
CA HIS A 15 17.16 3.98 10.13
C HIS A 15 17.99 4.90 11.04
N SER A 16 18.04 4.65 12.35
CA SER A 16 18.75 5.51 13.30
C SER A 16 20.27 5.55 13.09
N ASN A 17 20.85 4.52 12.46
CA ASN A 17 22.27 4.42 12.14
C ASN A 17 22.63 4.92 10.73
N ASN A 18 21.66 5.33 9.93
CA ASN A 18 21.96 5.89 8.62
C ASN A 18 22.77 7.18 8.76
N PRO A 19 23.68 7.47 7.82
CA PRO A 19 24.43 8.75 7.79
C PRO A 19 23.54 9.97 7.45
N VAL A 20 22.30 9.76 7.01
CA VAL A 20 21.30 10.79 6.81
C VAL A 20 20.81 11.33 8.16
N ASN A 21 20.73 12.65 8.30
CA ASN A 21 20.20 13.32 9.48
C ASN A 21 18.66 13.29 9.49
N TRP A 22 18.10 12.11 9.76
CA TRP A 22 16.67 11.90 9.81
C TRP A 22 16.02 12.59 11.01
N TYR A 23 14.88 13.21 10.78
CA TYR A 23 13.93 13.66 11.77
C TYR A 23 12.69 12.75 11.77
N PRO A 24 12.09 12.48 12.93
CA PRO A 24 10.70 12.01 12.96
C PRO A 24 9.76 13.13 12.48
N TRP A 25 8.53 12.78 12.18
CA TRP A 25 7.51 13.78 11.85
C TRP A 25 7.16 14.59 13.08
N GLY A 26 7.43 15.89 13.05
CA GLY A 26 7.17 16.79 14.17
C GLY A 26 7.55 18.24 13.87
N GLU A 27 7.15 19.14 14.74
CA GLU A 27 7.36 20.59 14.61
C GLU A 27 8.82 20.97 14.41
N GLU A 28 9.75 20.31 15.12
CA GLU A 28 11.18 20.59 15.04
C GLU A 28 11.73 20.51 13.60
N ALA A 29 11.29 19.51 12.84
CA ALA A 29 11.71 19.34 11.44
C ALA A 29 11.18 20.49 10.55
N PHE A 30 9.91 20.86 10.73
CA PHE A 30 9.30 21.95 9.97
C PHE A 30 9.86 23.32 10.31
N GLU A 31 10.07 23.60 11.60
CA GLU A 31 10.72 24.84 12.06
C GLU A 31 12.13 24.98 11.47
N LYS A 32 12.89 23.89 11.48
CA LYS A 32 14.22 23.85 10.86
C LYS A 32 14.15 24.12 9.36
N ALA A 33 13.21 23.48 8.64
CA ALA A 33 13.05 23.70 7.21
C ALA A 33 12.71 25.16 6.87
N GLN A 34 11.83 25.78 7.68
CA GLN A 34 11.48 27.18 7.53
C GLN A 34 12.64 28.12 7.86
N LYS A 35 13.35 27.86 8.98
CA LYS A 35 14.48 28.69 9.43
C LYS A 35 15.64 28.68 8.47
N GLU A 36 15.95 27.50 7.89
CA GLU A 36 17.07 27.32 6.98
C GLU A 36 16.68 27.52 5.50
N ASP A 37 15.40 27.78 5.24
CA ASP A 37 14.78 27.87 3.90
C ASP A 37 15.16 26.68 3.00
N LYS A 38 15.04 25.47 3.55
CA LYS A 38 15.34 24.22 2.86
C LYS A 38 14.06 23.47 2.44
N PRO A 39 14.08 22.76 1.31
CA PRO A 39 13.05 21.80 0.98
C PRO A 39 13.09 20.64 1.96
N ILE A 40 11.93 20.01 2.14
CA ILE A 40 11.79 18.80 2.95
C ILE A 40 11.81 17.58 2.03
N PHE A 41 12.62 16.58 2.38
CA PHE A 41 12.54 15.24 1.82
C PHE A 41 11.81 14.33 2.81
N LEU A 42 10.59 13.92 2.49
CA LEU A 42 9.79 13.01 3.29
C LEU A 42 9.88 11.60 2.70
N SER A 43 10.30 10.64 3.51
CA SER A 43 10.35 9.22 3.16
C SER A 43 9.40 8.43 4.06
N ILE A 44 8.37 7.83 3.46
CA ILE A 44 7.39 6.99 4.16
C ILE A 44 7.60 5.53 3.77
N GLY A 45 7.55 4.65 4.74
CA GLY A 45 7.67 3.22 4.53
C GLY A 45 7.19 2.43 5.76
N TYR A 46 7.61 1.19 5.88
CA TYR A 46 7.28 0.30 7.00
C TYR A 46 8.32 -0.84 7.11
N SER A 47 8.40 -1.49 8.26
CA SER A 47 9.49 -2.41 8.60
C SER A 47 9.58 -3.64 7.70
N SER A 48 8.48 -4.19 7.18
CA SER A 48 8.51 -5.34 6.27
C SER A 48 8.59 -4.98 4.78
N CYS A 49 8.72 -3.68 4.44
CA CYS A 49 8.74 -3.20 3.07
C CYS A 49 10.07 -3.55 2.36
N HIS A 50 10.03 -4.47 1.42
CA HIS A 50 11.22 -4.92 0.69
C HIS A 50 11.95 -3.77 -0.03
N TRP A 51 11.23 -2.97 -0.82
CA TRP A 51 11.82 -1.87 -1.57
C TRP A 51 12.30 -0.70 -0.70
N CYS A 52 11.74 -0.55 0.52
CA CYS A 52 12.25 0.41 1.50
C CYS A 52 13.65 0.00 1.96
N HIS A 53 13.88 -1.27 2.26
CA HIS A 53 15.19 -1.81 2.61
C HIS A 53 16.19 -1.74 1.44
N VAL A 54 15.73 -1.96 0.21
CA VAL A 54 16.58 -1.80 -0.98
C VAL A 54 17.04 -0.33 -1.08
N MET A 55 16.12 0.63 -0.96
CA MET A 55 16.46 2.05 -1.04
C MET A 55 17.34 2.51 0.14
N GLU A 56 17.15 1.92 1.32
CA GLU A 56 18.03 2.15 2.47
C GLU A 56 19.47 1.80 2.14
N ARG A 57 19.73 0.56 1.76
CA ARG A 57 21.08 0.06 1.43
C ARG A 57 21.71 0.77 0.25
N GLU A 58 20.94 1.09 -0.78
CA GLU A 58 21.44 1.71 -2.00
C GLU A 58 21.67 3.21 -1.86
N SER A 59 20.84 3.92 -1.06
CA SER A 59 20.82 5.37 -1.04
C SER A 59 20.99 5.99 0.36
N PHE A 60 20.33 5.47 1.39
CA PHE A 60 20.38 6.11 2.71
C PHE A 60 21.61 5.74 3.53
N GLU A 61 22.27 4.63 3.22
CA GLU A 61 23.56 4.22 3.77
C GLU A 61 24.75 4.79 2.96
N ASP A 62 24.50 5.32 1.76
CA ASP A 62 25.52 5.92 0.90
C ASP A 62 25.94 7.29 1.42
N LEU A 63 27.22 7.44 1.77
CA LEU A 63 27.76 8.67 2.39
C LEU A 63 27.58 9.89 1.49
N GLU A 64 27.77 9.75 0.18
CA GLU A 64 27.65 10.86 -0.78
C GLU A 64 26.19 11.33 -0.87
N THR A 65 25.22 10.39 -0.94
CA THR A 65 23.79 10.71 -0.91
C THR A 65 23.40 11.38 0.41
N ALA A 66 23.90 10.86 1.52
CA ALA A 66 23.66 11.45 2.84
C ALA A 66 24.21 12.87 2.96
N GLU A 67 25.39 13.15 2.42
CA GLU A 67 25.98 14.50 2.40
C GLU A 67 25.09 15.48 1.61
N ILE A 68 24.59 15.06 0.44
CA ILE A 68 23.67 15.88 -0.38
C ILE A 68 22.38 16.17 0.41
N LEU A 69 21.76 15.14 1.01
CA LEU A 69 20.55 15.29 1.80
C LEU A 69 20.76 16.21 3.01
N ASN A 70 21.78 15.95 3.81
CA ASN A 70 22.06 16.70 5.03
C ASN A 70 22.37 18.19 4.77
N LYS A 71 23.00 18.50 3.65
CA LYS A 71 23.34 19.86 3.27
C LYS A 71 22.14 20.64 2.76
N ASN A 72 21.29 20.02 1.94
CA ASN A 72 20.33 20.75 1.12
C ASN A 72 18.87 20.51 1.51
N PHE A 73 18.57 19.51 2.34
CA PHE A 73 17.21 19.15 2.74
C PHE A 73 17.08 19.04 4.25
N VAL A 74 15.86 19.14 4.74
CA VAL A 74 15.46 18.56 6.02
C VAL A 74 14.80 17.22 5.70
N SER A 75 15.41 16.12 6.15
CA SER A 75 14.97 14.77 5.84
C SER A 75 14.08 14.23 6.94
N ILE A 76 12.82 13.89 6.62
CA ILE A 76 11.82 13.35 7.55
C ILE A 76 11.56 11.89 7.20
N LYS A 77 11.53 11.02 8.22
CA LYS A 77 11.18 9.61 8.10
C LYS A 77 9.86 9.33 8.81
N VAL A 78 8.97 8.59 8.16
CA VAL A 78 7.66 8.22 8.72
C VAL A 78 7.41 6.73 8.57
N ASP A 79 6.97 6.12 9.65
CA ASP A 79 6.39 4.77 9.62
C ASP A 79 4.89 4.88 9.36
N ARG A 80 4.44 4.34 8.22
CA ARG A 80 3.03 4.33 7.86
C ARG A 80 2.15 3.52 8.81
N GLU A 81 2.72 2.54 9.49
CA GLU A 81 1.98 1.68 10.43
C GLU A 81 1.62 2.46 11.72
N GLU A 82 2.49 3.40 12.12
CA GLU A 82 2.21 4.29 13.27
C GLU A 82 1.47 5.56 12.85
N ARG A 83 1.72 6.07 11.63
CA ARG A 83 1.15 7.32 11.13
C ARG A 83 0.41 7.13 9.79
N PRO A 84 -0.67 6.30 9.79
CA PRO A 84 -1.50 6.09 8.60
C PRO A 84 -2.22 7.37 8.14
N ASP A 85 -2.43 8.33 9.04
CA ASP A 85 -2.97 9.66 8.76
C ASP A 85 -2.06 10.43 7.79
N ILE A 86 -0.76 10.46 8.05
CA ILE A 86 0.23 11.10 7.18
C ILE A 86 0.35 10.33 5.88
N ASP A 87 0.49 8.99 5.96
CA ASP A 87 0.63 8.13 4.78
C ASP A 87 -0.53 8.34 3.80
N SER A 88 -1.77 8.38 4.27
CA SER A 88 -2.94 8.54 3.41
C SER A 88 -2.96 9.86 2.64
N VAL A 89 -2.59 10.96 3.29
CA VAL A 89 -2.55 12.29 2.66
C VAL A 89 -1.46 12.36 1.60
N TYR A 90 -0.24 11.94 1.95
CA TYR A 90 0.88 12.02 1.00
C TYR A 90 0.83 10.94 -0.08
N MET A 91 0.22 9.79 0.18
CA MET A 91 -0.06 8.81 -0.86
C MET A 91 -1.07 9.34 -1.89
N ALA A 92 -2.11 10.06 -1.46
CA ALA A 92 -3.01 10.74 -2.36
C ALA A 92 -2.26 11.79 -3.23
N ALA A 93 -1.35 12.57 -2.62
CA ALA A 93 -0.50 13.49 -3.36
C ALA A 93 0.39 12.79 -4.42
N ILE A 94 1.02 11.66 -4.06
CA ILE A 94 1.82 10.86 -5.00
C ILE A 94 0.95 10.38 -6.18
N GLN A 95 -0.24 9.85 -5.90
CA GLN A 95 -1.16 9.37 -6.94
C GLN A 95 -1.61 10.50 -7.88
N MET A 96 -1.83 11.71 -7.35
CA MET A 96 -2.15 12.88 -8.17
C MET A 96 -0.98 13.30 -9.07
N ILE A 97 0.25 13.26 -8.56
CA ILE A 97 1.45 13.67 -9.30
C ILE A 97 1.84 12.64 -10.35
N ASN A 98 1.78 11.33 -10.01
CA ASN A 98 2.35 10.25 -10.82
C ASN A 98 1.31 9.32 -11.45
N GLY A 99 0.03 9.42 -11.07
CA GLY A 99 -1.03 8.49 -11.49
C GLY A 99 -1.05 7.15 -10.74
N ASN A 100 0.01 6.82 -10.02
CA ASN A 100 0.14 5.63 -9.18
C ASN A 100 0.91 5.95 -7.90
N GLY A 101 0.85 5.04 -6.91
CA GLY A 101 1.54 5.19 -5.64
C GLY A 101 2.12 3.86 -5.15
N GLY A 102 2.89 3.90 -4.07
CA GLY A 102 3.52 2.73 -3.46
C GLY A 102 4.61 3.13 -2.47
N TRP A 103 5.19 2.13 -1.83
CA TRP A 103 6.28 2.30 -0.87
C TRP A 103 7.57 1.67 -1.39
N PRO A 104 8.73 2.31 -1.08
CA PRO A 104 8.89 3.54 -0.30
C PRO A 104 8.22 4.74 -1.01
N ALA A 105 7.55 5.60 -0.24
CA ALA A 105 7.04 6.85 -0.75
C ALA A 105 8.08 7.94 -0.53
N SER A 106 8.53 8.57 -1.61
CA SER A 106 9.55 9.62 -1.62
C SER A 106 8.93 10.93 -2.07
N ILE A 107 8.77 11.88 -1.16
CA ILE A 107 8.04 13.12 -1.40
C ILE A 107 8.97 14.31 -1.16
N PHE A 108 8.97 15.25 -2.09
CA PHE A 108 9.68 16.52 -1.94
C PHE A 108 8.66 17.64 -1.73
N MET A 109 8.84 18.35 -0.63
CA MET A 109 7.94 19.39 -0.17
C MET A 109 8.68 20.73 -0.04
N ASN A 110 7.94 21.81 -0.17
CA ASN A 110 8.47 23.11 0.22
C ASN A 110 8.65 23.18 1.75
N ASN A 111 9.23 24.27 2.25
CA ASN A 111 9.48 24.47 3.68
C ASN A 111 8.21 24.60 4.54
N LYS A 112 7.02 24.58 3.93
CA LYS A 112 5.71 24.57 4.60
C LYS A 112 5.07 23.17 4.63
N GLY A 113 5.74 22.16 4.08
CA GLY A 113 5.24 20.79 4.03
C GLY A 113 4.30 20.51 2.86
N ILE A 114 4.24 21.39 1.86
CA ILE A 114 3.36 21.20 0.70
C ILE A 114 4.15 20.49 -0.40
N PRO A 115 3.67 19.31 -0.90
CA PRO A 115 4.37 18.56 -1.91
C PRO A 115 4.38 19.25 -3.27
N PHE A 116 5.49 19.15 -4.00
CA PHE A 116 5.63 19.64 -5.36
C PHE A 116 6.21 18.60 -6.33
N TYR A 117 6.87 17.56 -5.80
CA TYR A 117 7.38 16.43 -6.56
C TYR A 117 7.33 15.17 -5.71
N ALA A 118 7.08 14.04 -6.34
CA ALA A 118 7.02 12.76 -5.64
C ALA A 118 7.46 11.61 -6.54
N GLY A 119 7.82 10.52 -5.90
CA GLY A 119 8.10 9.24 -6.52
C GLY A 119 7.97 8.12 -5.50
N THR A 120 8.27 6.91 -5.93
CA THR A 120 8.36 5.76 -5.03
C THR A 120 9.84 5.43 -4.80
N TYR A 121 10.29 4.29 -5.26
CA TYR A 121 11.68 3.88 -5.21
C TYR A 121 12.51 4.62 -6.29
N PHE A 122 13.70 5.08 -5.88
CA PHE A 122 14.73 5.62 -6.79
C PHE A 122 16.01 4.78 -6.66
N PRO A 123 16.55 4.24 -7.77
CA PRO A 123 17.77 3.45 -7.74
C PRO A 123 19.04 4.31 -7.46
N LYS A 124 20.11 3.66 -7.03
CA LYS A 124 21.41 4.31 -6.86
C LYS A 124 22.00 4.84 -8.17
N PHE A 125 21.79 4.10 -9.27
CA PHE A 125 22.23 4.44 -10.63
C PHE A 125 21.05 4.43 -11.58
N ASP A 126 21.10 5.20 -12.67
CA ASP A 126 20.05 5.21 -13.68
C ASP A 126 19.77 3.78 -14.21
N ARG A 127 18.53 3.38 -14.17
CA ARG A 127 18.05 2.05 -14.62
C ARG A 127 16.73 2.17 -15.37
N ASN A 128 16.64 1.56 -16.56
CA ASN A 128 15.36 1.32 -17.26
C ASN A 128 14.39 2.50 -17.22
N ASN A 129 14.82 3.68 -17.58
CA ASN A 129 14.08 4.94 -17.54
C ASN A 129 13.76 5.46 -16.12
N MET A 130 14.29 4.87 -15.06
CA MET A 130 14.24 5.43 -13.72
C MET A 130 15.52 6.22 -13.44
N PRO A 131 15.40 7.52 -13.09
CA PRO A 131 16.57 8.34 -12.75
C PRO A 131 17.18 7.88 -11.42
N ALA A 132 18.49 8.00 -11.30
CA ALA A 132 19.20 7.78 -10.05
C ALA A 132 18.72 8.77 -8.97
N PHE A 133 18.68 8.32 -7.72
CA PHE A 133 18.26 9.19 -6.62
C PHE A 133 19.08 10.49 -6.53
N LYS A 134 20.40 10.39 -6.69
CA LYS A 134 21.28 11.58 -6.70
C LYS A 134 20.96 12.57 -7.83
N SER A 135 20.58 12.06 -9.00
CA SER A 135 20.14 12.90 -10.14
C SER A 135 18.85 13.65 -9.82
N VAL A 136 17.91 12.97 -9.17
CA VAL A 136 16.66 13.59 -8.69
C VAL A 136 16.97 14.67 -7.65
N LEU A 137 17.80 14.38 -6.64
CA LEU A 137 18.20 15.35 -5.61
C LEU A 137 18.84 16.60 -6.23
N ALA A 138 19.77 16.41 -7.16
CA ALA A 138 20.45 17.52 -7.86
C ALA A 138 19.44 18.40 -8.61
N LYS A 139 18.45 17.79 -9.30
CA LYS A 139 17.43 18.52 -10.04
C LYS A 139 16.48 19.30 -9.12
N ILE A 140 16.09 18.69 -8.01
CA ILE A 140 15.26 19.36 -6.98
C ILE A 140 15.99 20.55 -6.40
N ILE A 141 17.28 20.41 -6.06
CA ILE A 141 18.10 21.51 -5.53
C ILE A 141 18.18 22.65 -6.54
N GLU A 142 18.46 22.35 -7.82
CA GLU A 142 18.53 23.32 -8.89
C GLU A 142 17.23 24.13 -8.99
N ILE A 143 16.07 23.46 -9.08
CA ILE A 143 14.76 24.10 -9.21
C ILE A 143 14.43 24.89 -7.93
N TYR A 144 14.71 24.33 -6.76
CA TYR A 144 14.40 24.98 -5.49
C TYR A 144 15.15 26.32 -5.30
N HIS A 145 16.36 26.44 -5.81
CA HIS A 145 17.14 27.66 -5.73
C HIS A 145 16.86 28.65 -6.88
N ASN A 146 16.61 28.14 -8.08
CA ASN A 146 16.58 28.97 -9.26
C ASN A 146 15.17 29.28 -9.79
N ASP A 147 14.15 28.46 -9.41
CA ASP A 147 12.78 28.59 -9.93
C ASP A 147 11.71 28.31 -8.85
N ARG A 148 11.73 29.11 -7.81
CA ARG A 148 10.72 29.07 -6.74
C ARG A 148 9.28 29.22 -7.23
N PRO A 149 8.99 30.14 -8.18
CA PRO A 149 7.63 30.27 -8.68
C PRO A 149 7.08 28.96 -9.26
N SER A 150 7.90 28.16 -9.93
CA SER A 150 7.49 26.86 -10.45
C SER A 150 7.10 25.90 -9.30
N ILE A 151 7.88 25.87 -8.20
CA ILE A 151 7.58 25.05 -7.02
C ILE A 151 6.26 25.50 -6.39
N ASP A 152 6.07 26.80 -6.19
CA ASP A 152 4.86 27.32 -5.56
C ASP A 152 3.62 27.01 -6.40
N ASN A 153 3.72 27.09 -7.72
CA ASN A 153 2.64 26.74 -8.63
C ASN A 153 2.30 25.25 -8.59
N HIS A 154 3.30 24.35 -8.65
CA HIS A 154 3.07 22.91 -8.51
C HIS A 154 2.49 22.56 -7.15
N SER A 155 3.00 23.15 -6.08
CA SER A 155 2.48 22.97 -4.72
C SER A 155 1.01 23.38 -4.63
N GLN A 156 0.63 24.50 -5.25
CA GLN A 156 -0.78 24.97 -5.26
C GLN A 156 -1.69 24.00 -6.01
N VAL A 157 -1.26 23.51 -7.16
CA VAL A 157 -2.03 22.52 -7.94
C VAL A 157 -2.26 21.23 -7.12
N VAL A 158 -1.25 20.75 -6.41
CA VAL A 158 -1.39 19.57 -5.54
C VAL A 158 -2.34 19.85 -4.38
N MET A 159 -2.23 21.01 -3.72
CA MET A 159 -3.14 21.40 -2.64
C MET A 159 -4.60 21.47 -3.10
N ASP A 160 -4.85 22.14 -4.22
CA ASP A 160 -6.21 22.25 -4.79
C ASP A 160 -6.79 20.88 -5.16
N GLY A 161 -5.92 19.96 -5.61
CA GLY A 161 -6.28 18.58 -5.90
C GLY A 161 -6.63 17.80 -4.62
N LEU A 162 -5.82 17.91 -3.58
CA LEU A 162 -6.07 17.28 -2.28
C LEU A 162 -7.35 17.82 -1.62
N ASP A 163 -7.55 19.12 -1.66
CA ASP A 163 -8.79 19.75 -1.14
C ASP A 163 -10.03 19.20 -1.86
N LYS A 164 -9.98 19.07 -3.17
CA LYS A 164 -11.07 18.45 -3.93
C LYS A 164 -11.24 16.99 -3.59
N PHE A 165 -10.16 16.24 -3.42
CA PHE A 165 -10.20 14.82 -3.11
C PHE A 165 -10.82 14.55 -1.74
N PHE A 166 -10.40 15.29 -0.70
CA PHE A 166 -10.87 15.08 0.67
C PHE A 166 -12.19 15.80 0.97
N ASN A 167 -12.47 16.92 0.31
CA ASN A 167 -13.69 17.70 0.52
C ASN A 167 -14.79 17.42 -0.52
N SER A 168 -14.56 16.56 -1.51
CA SER A 168 -15.60 16.07 -2.38
C SER A 168 -16.55 15.16 -1.59
N SER A 169 -17.39 15.74 -0.76
CA SER A 169 -18.60 15.08 -0.26
C SER A 169 -19.53 14.91 -1.47
N GLN A 170 -19.31 13.88 -2.26
CA GLN A 170 -20.36 13.35 -3.09
C GLN A 170 -21.41 12.82 -2.12
N VAL A 171 -22.41 13.65 -1.85
CA VAL A 171 -23.65 13.19 -1.24
C VAL A 171 -24.24 12.23 -2.29
N TYR A 172 -23.86 10.95 -2.18
CA TYR A 172 -24.58 9.92 -2.88
C TYR A 172 -25.96 9.86 -2.22
N ASP A 173 -26.96 10.33 -2.92
CA ASP A 173 -28.37 10.05 -2.58
C ASP A 173 -28.64 8.57 -2.91
N ALA A 174 -27.90 7.72 -2.19
CA ALA A 174 -27.96 6.28 -2.38
C ALA A 174 -29.11 5.74 -1.54
N THR A 175 -30.25 5.52 -2.17
CA THR A 175 -31.23 4.59 -1.62
C THR A 175 -30.53 3.23 -1.45
N THR A 176 -30.81 2.53 -0.37
CA THR A 176 -30.18 1.25 0.02
C THR A 176 -30.21 0.20 -1.11
N ASP A 177 -31.22 0.25 -1.97
CA ASP A 177 -31.41 -0.68 -3.09
C ASP A 177 -30.37 -0.45 -4.20
N ASN A 178 -30.03 0.79 -4.50
CA ASN A 178 -29.02 1.13 -5.53
C ASN A 178 -27.59 0.75 -5.12
N ILE A 179 -27.26 0.71 -3.83
CA ILE A 179 -25.91 0.38 -3.35
C ILE A 179 -25.59 -1.10 -3.65
N PHE A 180 -26.52 -2.01 -3.38
CA PHE A 180 -26.29 -3.44 -3.61
C PHE A 180 -26.12 -3.76 -5.10
N GLU A 181 -26.92 -3.17 -5.96
CA GLU A 181 -26.80 -3.34 -7.43
C GLU A 181 -25.45 -2.82 -7.93
N THR A 182 -25.02 -1.66 -7.46
CA THR A 182 -23.70 -1.09 -7.80
C THR A 182 -22.55 -1.99 -7.33
N ILE A 183 -22.62 -2.52 -6.12
CA ILE A 183 -21.62 -3.45 -5.59
C ILE A 183 -21.57 -4.73 -6.42
N VAL A 184 -22.71 -5.34 -6.71
CA VAL A 184 -22.81 -6.55 -7.54
C VAL A 184 -22.21 -6.31 -8.93
N ASP A 185 -22.52 -5.19 -9.56
CA ASP A 185 -22.01 -4.82 -10.87
C ASP A 185 -20.48 -4.62 -10.86
N GLN A 186 -19.95 -3.93 -9.86
CA GLN A 186 -18.49 -3.73 -9.69
C GLN A 186 -17.76 -5.06 -9.43
N ILE A 187 -18.31 -5.93 -8.60
CA ILE A 187 -17.72 -7.25 -8.34
C ILE A 187 -17.67 -8.05 -9.65
N ASN A 188 -18.78 -8.14 -10.37
CA ASN A 188 -18.83 -8.89 -11.64
C ASN A 188 -17.89 -8.35 -12.71
N LYS A 189 -17.67 -7.03 -12.77
CA LYS A 189 -16.73 -6.40 -13.71
C LYS A 189 -15.27 -6.65 -13.39
N THR A 190 -14.92 -6.83 -12.11
CA THR A 190 -13.54 -6.91 -11.68
C THR A 190 -13.09 -8.31 -11.28
N PHE A 191 -14.03 -9.24 -11.08
CA PHE A 191 -13.72 -10.60 -10.65
C PHE A 191 -13.10 -11.42 -11.77
N ASP A 192 -12.04 -12.16 -11.45
CA ASP A 192 -11.39 -13.11 -12.35
C ASP A 192 -12.04 -14.49 -12.25
N PHE A 193 -12.97 -14.80 -13.16
CA PHE A 193 -13.70 -16.06 -13.18
C PHE A 193 -12.85 -17.28 -13.54
N GLU A 194 -11.62 -17.09 -14.00
CA GLU A 194 -10.70 -18.18 -14.36
C GLU A 194 -9.71 -18.50 -13.22
N LYS A 195 -9.11 -17.46 -12.62
CA LYS A 195 -8.05 -17.59 -11.62
C LYS A 195 -8.49 -17.20 -10.20
N GLY A 196 -9.72 -16.75 -10.03
CA GLY A 196 -10.22 -16.21 -8.77
C GLY A 196 -9.55 -14.87 -8.38
N GLY A 197 -10.15 -14.20 -7.40
CA GLY A 197 -9.72 -12.86 -6.98
C GLY A 197 -10.15 -11.77 -7.95
N PHE A 198 -9.51 -10.59 -7.88
CA PHE A 198 -9.94 -9.40 -8.59
C PHE A 198 -8.77 -8.78 -9.37
N GLY A 199 -9.07 -8.27 -10.56
CA GLY A 199 -8.08 -7.64 -11.44
C GLY A 199 -7.09 -8.62 -12.05
N GLU A 200 -6.03 -8.10 -12.65
CA GLU A 200 -5.02 -8.90 -13.32
C GLU A 200 -3.72 -9.00 -12.50
N PHE A 201 -2.89 -7.94 -12.48
CA PHE A 201 -1.64 -7.89 -11.72
C PHE A 201 -1.23 -6.43 -11.41
N PRO A 202 -0.56 -6.16 -10.28
CA PRO A 202 -0.38 -7.08 -9.13
C PRO A 202 -1.71 -7.46 -8.50
N LYS A 203 -1.84 -8.71 -8.03
CA LYS A 203 -3.10 -9.27 -7.55
C LYS A 203 -3.09 -9.41 -6.03
N PHE A 204 -3.95 -8.65 -5.37
CA PHE A 204 -4.11 -8.65 -3.91
C PHE A 204 -5.24 -9.60 -3.49
N PRO A 205 -5.20 -10.17 -2.26
CA PRO A 205 -6.26 -11.00 -1.72
C PRO A 205 -7.64 -10.33 -1.64
N GLU A 206 -7.69 -9.00 -1.60
CA GLU A 206 -8.94 -8.20 -1.59
C GLU A 206 -10.00 -8.74 -0.61
N THR A 207 -9.57 -8.95 0.62
CA THR A 207 -10.34 -9.62 1.67
C THR A 207 -11.71 -8.99 1.92
N SER A 208 -11.83 -7.67 1.81
CA SER A 208 -13.10 -6.96 1.95
C SER A 208 -14.10 -7.33 0.85
N LYS A 209 -13.63 -7.46 -0.40
CA LYS A 209 -14.48 -7.89 -1.52
C LYS A 209 -14.89 -9.34 -1.37
N LEU A 210 -14.01 -10.23 -0.91
CA LEU A 210 -14.35 -11.61 -0.60
C LEU A 210 -15.39 -11.69 0.52
N GLN A 211 -15.29 -10.87 1.55
CA GLN A 211 -16.31 -10.82 2.61
C GLN A 211 -17.67 -10.40 2.08
N ILE A 212 -17.72 -9.43 1.18
CA ILE A 212 -18.95 -9.00 0.52
C ILE A 212 -19.54 -10.15 -0.32
N ILE A 213 -18.72 -10.89 -1.06
CA ILE A 213 -19.16 -12.08 -1.83
C ILE A 213 -19.89 -13.08 -0.92
N TYR A 214 -19.33 -13.42 0.24
CA TYR A 214 -19.99 -14.33 1.18
C TYR A 214 -21.29 -13.75 1.78
N LEU A 215 -21.34 -12.44 2.00
CA LEU A 215 -22.58 -11.75 2.44
C LEU A 215 -23.66 -11.78 1.36
N LEU A 216 -23.29 -11.54 0.10
CA LEU A 216 -24.22 -11.63 -1.04
C LEU A 216 -24.74 -13.07 -1.21
N GLY A 217 -23.89 -14.08 -1.09
CA GLY A 217 -24.29 -15.48 -1.12
C GLY A 217 -25.33 -15.82 -0.05
N LYS A 218 -25.16 -15.31 1.16
CA LYS A 218 -26.16 -15.47 2.24
C LYS A 218 -27.46 -14.71 1.94
N LYS A 219 -27.36 -13.48 1.43
CA LYS A 219 -28.53 -12.63 1.15
C LYS A 219 -29.39 -13.20 0.03
N TYR A 220 -28.78 -13.63 -1.05
CA TYR A 220 -29.51 -14.09 -2.25
C TYR A 220 -29.70 -15.59 -2.31
N SER A 221 -29.16 -16.36 -1.36
CA SER A 221 -29.23 -17.81 -1.28
C SER A 221 -28.85 -18.52 -2.59
N THR A 222 -27.82 -17.98 -3.28
CA THR A 222 -27.30 -18.51 -4.54
C THR A 222 -25.88 -19.01 -4.38
N ASN A 223 -25.59 -20.18 -4.96
CA ASN A 223 -24.25 -20.81 -4.89
C ASN A 223 -23.18 -20.02 -5.62
N ASN A 224 -23.54 -19.31 -6.67
CA ASN A 224 -22.58 -18.62 -7.53
C ASN A 224 -21.60 -17.71 -6.76
N TRP A 225 -22.08 -17.00 -5.73
CA TRP A 225 -21.22 -16.15 -4.89
C TRP A 225 -20.25 -16.97 -4.02
N PHE A 226 -20.74 -18.12 -3.51
CA PHE A 226 -19.87 -19.01 -2.73
C PHE A 226 -18.80 -19.66 -3.61
N ASP A 227 -19.15 -20.05 -4.84
CA ASP A 227 -18.22 -20.60 -5.81
C ASP A 227 -17.11 -19.58 -6.17
N MET A 228 -17.45 -18.31 -6.32
CA MET A 228 -16.46 -17.22 -6.52
C MET A 228 -15.50 -17.12 -5.33
N GLY A 229 -16.02 -17.15 -4.11
CA GLY A 229 -15.21 -17.13 -2.89
C GLY A 229 -14.31 -18.36 -2.78
N GLN A 230 -14.83 -19.54 -3.07
CA GLN A 230 -14.09 -20.80 -3.08
C GLN A 230 -12.99 -20.82 -4.12
N LEU A 231 -13.29 -20.39 -5.35
CA LEU A 231 -12.30 -20.28 -6.41
C LEU A 231 -11.14 -19.37 -5.99
N SER A 232 -11.45 -18.21 -5.39
CA SER A 232 -10.40 -17.26 -4.95
C SER A 232 -9.54 -17.85 -3.84
N LEU A 233 -10.14 -18.39 -2.78
CA LEU A 233 -9.41 -18.99 -1.67
C LEU A 233 -8.61 -20.21 -2.13
N GLY A 234 -9.20 -21.09 -2.92
CA GLY A 234 -8.53 -22.27 -3.47
C GLY A 234 -7.34 -21.92 -4.34
N SER A 235 -7.47 -20.91 -5.20
CA SER A 235 -6.36 -20.44 -6.04
C SER A 235 -5.22 -19.84 -5.22
N MET A 236 -5.53 -19.08 -4.17
CA MET A 236 -4.52 -18.52 -3.27
C MET A 236 -3.80 -19.61 -2.45
N ILE A 237 -4.56 -20.58 -1.89
CA ILE A 237 -4.00 -21.67 -1.06
C ILE A 237 -3.11 -22.60 -1.89
N ASN A 238 -3.50 -22.90 -3.13
CA ASN A 238 -2.74 -23.76 -4.03
C ASN A 238 -1.67 -23.00 -4.81
N GLY A 239 -1.65 -21.67 -4.74
CA GLY A 239 -0.68 -20.81 -5.40
C GLY A 239 0.59 -20.59 -4.58
N GLY A 240 1.55 -19.89 -5.17
CA GLY A 240 2.80 -19.50 -4.51
C GLY A 240 2.63 -18.37 -3.49
N ILE A 241 1.48 -17.70 -3.47
CA ILE A 241 1.19 -16.66 -2.47
C ILE A 241 1.05 -17.24 -1.06
N TYR A 242 0.65 -18.52 -0.93
CA TYR A 242 0.66 -19.24 0.34
C TYR A 242 2.00 -19.93 0.57
N ASP A 243 2.63 -19.68 1.72
CA ASP A 243 3.87 -20.33 2.10
C ASP A 243 3.59 -21.75 2.57
N GLN A 244 3.87 -22.73 1.72
CA GLN A 244 3.62 -24.14 1.96
C GLN A 244 4.52 -24.76 3.05
N LEU A 245 5.60 -24.07 3.46
CA LEU A 245 6.55 -24.56 4.46
C LEU A 245 6.31 -23.96 5.85
N ALA A 246 6.28 -22.62 5.91
CA ALA A 246 6.15 -21.87 7.17
C ALA A 246 4.73 -21.40 7.47
N GLY A 247 3.81 -21.54 6.50
CA GLY A 247 2.46 -21.05 6.59
C GLY A 247 2.33 -19.53 6.37
N GLY A 248 1.10 -19.08 6.25
CA GLY A 248 0.76 -17.69 6.01
C GLY A 248 0.82 -17.28 4.54
N PHE A 249 0.16 -16.17 4.25
CA PHE A 249 0.04 -15.62 2.92
C PHE A 249 0.98 -14.43 2.73
N ALA A 250 1.64 -14.37 1.58
CA ALA A 250 2.30 -13.16 1.11
C ALA A 250 1.25 -12.07 0.80
N ARG A 251 1.68 -10.81 0.84
CA ARG A 251 0.81 -9.64 0.71
C ARG A 251 0.04 -9.60 -0.61
N TYR A 252 0.73 -9.92 -1.74
CA TYR A 252 0.14 -9.97 -3.07
C TYR A 252 0.94 -10.85 -4.02
N SER A 253 0.32 -11.22 -5.13
CA SER A 253 1.00 -11.86 -6.25
C SER A 253 1.40 -10.83 -7.31
N THR A 254 2.58 -11.01 -7.89
CA THR A 254 3.06 -10.18 -9.00
C THR A 254 2.49 -10.63 -10.35
N ASP A 255 1.82 -11.78 -10.39
CA ASP A 255 1.15 -12.35 -11.57
C ASP A 255 -0.34 -12.62 -11.32
N ARG A 256 -1.06 -12.90 -12.40
CA ARG A 256 -2.50 -13.19 -12.38
C ARG A 256 -2.81 -14.56 -11.75
N GLU A 257 -1.89 -15.52 -11.84
CA GLU A 257 -2.10 -16.92 -11.49
C GLU A 257 -1.81 -17.25 -10.03
N TRP A 258 -1.49 -16.27 -9.19
CA TRP A 258 -1.12 -16.42 -7.78
C TRP A 258 0.18 -17.20 -7.55
N LYS A 259 1.10 -17.26 -8.55
CA LYS A 259 2.31 -18.11 -8.49
C LYS A 259 3.53 -17.41 -7.93
N VAL A 260 3.74 -16.15 -8.29
CA VAL A 260 4.94 -15.39 -7.92
C VAL A 260 4.60 -14.36 -6.85
N PRO A 261 4.84 -14.67 -5.57
CA PRO A 261 4.49 -13.76 -4.48
C PRO A 261 5.47 -12.60 -4.38
N HIS A 262 5.00 -11.46 -3.91
CA HIS A 262 5.85 -10.48 -3.28
C HIS A 262 6.09 -10.92 -1.83
N PHE A 263 7.34 -11.14 -1.44
CA PHE A 263 7.71 -11.85 -0.20
C PHE A 263 7.51 -11.05 1.11
N GLU A 264 6.48 -10.24 1.20
CA GLU A 264 6.03 -9.60 2.43
C GLU A 264 4.87 -10.40 3.04
N LYS A 265 4.89 -10.63 4.35
CA LYS A 265 3.75 -11.19 5.09
C LYS A 265 3.28 -10.16 6.10
N MET A 266 2.07 -9.63 5.89
CA MET A 266 1.47 -8.66 6.81
C MET A 266 0.56 -9.37 7.80
N LEU A 267 0.63 -8.99 9.07
CA LEU A 267 -0.22 -9.57 10.11
C LEU A 267 -1.70 -9.36 9.83
N TYR A 268 -2.07 -8.13 9.42
CA TYR A 268 -3.46 -7.79 9.13
C TYR A 268 -4.01 -8.53 7.90
N ASP A 269 -3.22 -8.72 6.84
CA ASP A 269 -3.63 -9.50 5.66
C ASP A 269 -3.92 -10.95 6.05
N ASN A 270 -3.03 -11.57 6.83
CA ASN A 270 -3.19 -12.94 7.30
C ASN A 270 -4.37 -13.10 8.25
N ALA A 271 -4.59 -12.15 9.15
CA ALA A 271 -5.73 -12.15 10.06
C ALA A 271 -7.06 -12.06 9.30
N LEU A 272 -7.14 -11.18 8.29
CA LEU A 272 -8.34 -11.01 7.46
C LEU A 272 -8.59 -12.23 6.57
N ILE A 273 -7.56 -12.79 5.95
CA ILE A 273 -7.68 -14.03 5.14
C ILE A 273 -8.16 -15.18 6.03
N LEU A 274 -7.59 -15.36 7.23
CA LEU A 274 -8.03 -16.38 8.18
C LEU A 274 -9.51 -16.21 8.56
N SER A 275 -9.96 -14.99 8.80
CA SER A 275 -11.37 -14.68 9.08
C SER A 275 -12.28 -15.11 7.94
N ILE A 276 -11.88 -14.87 6.69
CA ILE A 276 -12.65 -15.29 5.51
C ILE A 276 -12.63 -16.81 5.32
N MET A 277 -11.48 -17.45 5.56
CA MET A 277 -11.40 -18.92 5.54
C MET A 277 -12.35 -19.55 6.56
N CYS A 278 -12.44 -18.99 7.77
CA CYS A 278 -13.43 -19.43 8.77
C CYS A 278 -14.88 -19.21 8.31
N THR A 279 -15.15 -18.11 7.61
CA THR A 279 -16.47 -17.82 7.06
C THR A 279 -16.81 -18.81 5.94
N SER A 280 -15.88 -19.05 5.04
CA SER A 280 -15.99 -20.03 3.97
C SER A 280 -16.28 -21.44 4.51
N TYR A 281 -15.48 -21.88 5.49
CA TYR A 281 -15.67 -23.17 6.13
C TYR A 281 -17.07 -23.34 6.74
N LYS A 282 -17.57 -22.34 7.46
CA LYS A 282 -18.93 -22.37 8.04
C LYS A 282 -20.00 -22.47 6.98
N VAL A 283 -19.85 -21.77 5.87
CA VAL A 283 -20.79 -21.81 4.76
C VAL A 283 -20.75 -23.17 4.06
N CYS A 284 -19.57 -23.73 3.79
CA CYS A 284 -19.42 -25.06 3.21
C CYS A 284 -20.04 -26.13 4.10
N LEU A 285 -19.88 -26.08 5.42
CA LEU A 285 -20.49 -27.03 6.35
C LEU A 285 -22.03 -26.92 6.39
N LEU A 286 -22.57 -25.72 6.30
CA LEU A 286 -24.00 -25.53 6.18
C LEU A 286 -24.59 -26.13 4.89
N TYR A 287 -23.77 -26.16 3.83
CA TYR A 287 -24.11 -26.75 2.54
C TYR A 287 -23.93 -28.27 2.50
N THR A 288 -22.92 -28.78 3.22
CA THR A 288 -22.59 -30.21 3.31
C THR A 288 -23.18 -30.87 4.54
N SER A 289 -23.92 -30.13 5.39
CA SER A 289 -24.68 -30.77 6.48
C SER A 289 -25.69 -31.73 5.82
N PRO A 290 -25.38 -33.04 5.82
CA PRO A 290 -26.32 -33.98 5.20
C PRO A 290 -27.62 -33.87 5.95
N SER A 291 -28.71 -33.76 5.20
CA SER A 291 -30.04 -34.10 5.72
C SER A 291 -29.90 -35.45 6.44
N PRO A 292 -30.60 -35.69 7.55
CA PRO A 292 -30.60 -37.00 8.19
C PRO A 292 -30.88 -38.17 7.25
N ARG A 293 -31.35 -37.89 6.02
CA ARG A 293 -31.55 -38.86 4.94
C ARG A 293 -30.30 -39.21 4.15
N ASP A 294 -29.25 -38.34 4.18
CA ASP A 294 -28.03 -38.51 3.37
C ASP A 294 -26.88 -39.21 4.11
N GLN A 295 -27.12 -39.62 5.38
CA GLN A 295 -26.17 -40.39 6.19
C GLN A 295 -25.97 -41.85 5.75
N ARG A 296 -26.58 -42.28 4.65
CA ARG A 296 -26.32 -43.61 4.10
C ARG A 296 -25.50 -43.52 2.83
N GLY A 297 -24.20 -43.40 3.02
CA GLY A 297 -23.19 -43.72 2.01
C GLY A 297 -22.82 -42.59 1.10
N SER A 298 -21.75 -41.95 1.46
CA SER A 298 -20.65 -41.62 0.54
C SER A 298 -19.60 -40.81 1.32
N GLY A 299 -18.37 -41.13 1.07
CA GLY A 299 -17.24 -40.47 1.69
C GLY A 299 -17.28 -38.98 1.46
N VAL A 300 -16.71 -38.31 2.40
CA VAL A 300 -16.45 -36.88 2.45
C VAL A 300 -16.02 -36.39 1.07
N ALA A 301 -16.93 -35.67 0.39
CA ALA A 301 -16.49 -34.76 -0.66
C ALA A 301 -15.79 -33.63 0.08
N GLY A 302 -14.47 -33.71 0.14
CA GLY A 302 -13.66 -32.70 0.79
C GLY A 302 -13.86 -31.36 0.12
N CYS A 303 -14.03 -30.31 0.91
CA CYS A 303 -13.49 -29.03 0.59
C CYS A 303 -11.96 -29.22 0.56
N GLY A 304 -11.42 -29.67 -0.57
CA GLY A 304 -10.00 -29.75 -0.86
C GLY A 304 -9.58 -28.53 -1.65
#